data_523be39639a122a354d05fe31c0ad95d
#
_entry.id   523be39639a122a354d05fe31c0ad95d
#
_cell.length_a   1.000
_cell.length_b   1.000
_cell.length_c   1.000
_cell.angle_alpha   90.00
_cell.angle_beta   90.00
_cell.angle_gamma   90.00
#
_symmetry.space_group_name_H-M   'P 1'
#
loop_
_entity.id
_entity.type
_entity.pdbx_description
1 polymer ?
#
loop_
_entity_poly.entity_id
_entity_poly.type
_entity_poly.pdbx_seq_one_letter_code
_entity_poly.pdbx_strand_id
1 'polypeptide(L)'
;MPIDPRSLKKRKNSEGQFKALSFMAISVAGIFLVLFFSDIIRKGYTAFQQTEIKAVITYSQTIFDNPRSALDPRINPLVSRGVTRILPMHLRENPQLLGQTEEFWVLANAEVDQYVKGKPNRLKPNEAALVDELLAEGTIKKAFNIGFFTNGDSKLAEMAGIFSAAVGTLYVLCITFIFSFPAGVMAAIYMEEFAPDNRIMQIVEVNINNLAAIPSILFGLLGLAIFINFMGLPRSSALVGGLTLALMTLPVIIISTRAAIRAIPDSIREGALALGATHWQLVWDHILPLSLPGILTGTIIGLARAIGETAPLLIIGMVAYIQDVPRGLTSSATVLPAQIYVWSSESIRAFTERTSAGIIVLLVVLLTMNAVAILLRNKYERKW
;
A
#
# COMPACT_ATOMS: atom_id res chain seq x y z
N MET A 1 -25.87 37.72 -40.47
CA MET A 1 -26.75 36.60 -40.90
C MET A 1 -27.62 36.19 -39.71
N PRO A 2 -28.94 36.18 -39.84
CA PRO A 2 -29.84 35.71 -38.77
C PRO A 2 -29.62 34.22 -38.57
N ILE A 3 -29.46 33.80 -37.32
CA ILE A 3 -29.27 32.38 -36.96
C ILE A 3 -30.63 31.68 -37.10
N ASP A 4 -30.68 30.61 -37.91
CA ASP A 4 -31.92 29.83 -38.12
C ASP A 4 -32.36 29.19 -36.79
N PRO A 5 -33.58 29.48 -36.33
CA PRO A 5 -34.14 28.96 -35.07
C PRO A 5 -34.15 27.41 -35.02
N ARG A 6 -34.28 26.75 -36.16
CA ARG A 6 -34.26 25.27 -36.27
C ARG A 6 -32.90 24.71 -35.98
N SER A 7 -31.82 25.37 -36.43
CA SER A 7 -30.43 24.96 -36.16
C SER A 7 -30.09 25.12 -34.68
N LEU A 8 -30.56 26.17 -34.02
CA LEU A 8 -30.40 26.38 -32.58
C LEU A 8 -31.12 25.30 -31.75
N LYS A 9 -32.35 24.95 -32.12
CA LYS A 9 -33.11 23.90 -31.43
C LYS A 9 -32.42 22.53 -31.56
N LYS A 10 -31.90 22.20 -32.75
CA LYS A 10 -31.14 20.96 -32.99
C LYS A 10 -29.86 20.91 -32.16
N ARG A 11 -29.10 22.01 -32.09
CA ARG A 11 -27.85 22.10 -31.25
C ARG A 11 -28.19 21.95 -29.76
N LYS A 12 -29.22 22.62 -29.27
CA LYS A 12 -29.69 22.53 -27.88
C LYS A 12 -30.11 21.10 -27.49
N ASN A 13 -30.85 20.41 -28.40
CA ASN A 13 -31.24 19.02 -28.18
C ASN A 13 -29.98 18.08 -28.16
N SER A 14 -29.04 18.29 -29.08
CA SER A 14 -27.78 17.53 -29.12
C SER A 14 -26.96 17.77 -27.86
N GLU A 15 -26.91 19.00 -27.35
CA GLU A 15 -26.26 19.34 -26.07
C GLU A 15 -26.96 18.66 -24.90
N GLY A 16 -28.30 18.65 -24.86
CA GLY A 16 -29.08 17.94 -23.84
C GLY A 16 -28.82 16.43 -23.84
N GLN A 17 -28.78 15.81 -25.02
CA GLN A 17 -28.46 14.40 -25.18
C GLN A 17 -27.04 14.10 -24.71
N PHE A 18 -26.05 14.94 -25.07
CA PHE A 18 -24.65 14.76 -24.63
C PHE A 18 -24.52 14.88 -23.11
N LYS A 19 -25.18 15.87 -22.49
CA LYS A 19 -25.20 16.01 -21.03
C LYS A 19 -25.82 14.79 -20.34
N ALA A 20 -26.94 14.27 -20.87
CA ALA A 20 -27.62 13.08 -20.34
C ALA A 20 -26.69 11.82 -20.46
N LEU A 21 -26.03 11.62 -21.60
CA LEU A 21 -25.09 10.53 -21.81
C LEU A 21 -23.88 10.65 -20.88
N SER A 22 -23.32 11.84 -20.73
CA SER A 22 -22.20 12.08 -19.82
C SER A 22 -22.59 11.82 -18.36
N PHE A 23 -23.77 12.27 -17.94
CA PHE A 23 -24.29 12.00 -16.59
C PHE A 23 -24.50 10.49 -16.37
N MET A 24 -25.06 9.80 -17.35
CA MET A 24 -25.26 8.35 -17.28
C MET A 24 -23.92 7.62 -17.17
N ALA A 25 -22.91 8.00 -17.95
CA ALA A 25 -21.57 7.39 -17.88
C ALA A 25 -20.93 7.58 -16.50
N ILE A 26 -21.01 8.79 -15.92
CA ILE A 26 -20.52 9.08 -14.57
C ILE A 26 -21.29 8.26 -13.52
N SER A 27 -22.62 8.14 -13.68
CA SER A 27 -23.47 7.37 -12.75
C SER A 27 -23.12 5.88 -12.79
N VAL A 28 -22.91 5.31 -13.98
CA VAL A 28 -22.50 3.90 -14.13
C VAL A 28 -21.14 3.68 -13.48
N ALA A 29 -20.15 4.55 -13.71
CA ALA A 29 -18.84 4.46 -13.07
C ALA A 29 -18.97 4.57 -11.54
N GLY A 30 -19.79 5.49 -11.03
CA GLY A 30 -20.04 5.66 -9.59
C GLY A 30 -20.67 4.42 -8.97
N ILE A 31 -21.70 3.85 -9.60
CA ILE A 31 -22.36 2.62 -9.13
C ILE A 31 -21.35 1.47 -9.10
N PHE A 32 -20.55 1.32 -10.16
CA PHE A 32 -19.50 0.28 -10.20
C PHE A 32 -18.52 0.41 -9.04
N LEU A 33 -18.03 1.63 -8.76
CA LEU A 33 -17.12 1.89 -7.64
C LEU A 33 -17.76 1.55 -6.29
N VAL A 34 -19.02 1.95 -6.08
CA VAL A 34 -19.74 1.63 -4.83
C VAL A 34 -19.89 0.13 -4.65
N LEU A 35 -20.25 -0.60 -5.70
CA LEU A 35 -20.38 -2.07 -5.66
C LEU A 35 -19.03 -2.72 -5.39
N PHE A 36 -17.97 -2.26 -6.05
CA PHE A 36 -16.60 -2.78 -5.89
C PHE A 36 -16.11 -2.57 -4.45
N PHE A 37 -16.22 -1.37 -3.89
CA PHE A 37 -15.81 -1.12 -2.51
C PHE A 37 -16.67 -1.87 -1.50
N SER A 38 -17.97 -1.96 -1.74
CA SER A 38 -18.88 -2.73 -0.87
C SER A 38 -18.50 -4.21 -0.82
N ASP A 39 -18.11 -4.82 -1.95
CA ASP A 39 -17.65 -6.21 -2.00
C ASP A 39 -16.34 -6.42 -1.21
N ILE A 40 -15.36 -5.51 -1.39
CA ILE A 40 -14.09 -5.56 -0.65
C ILE A 40 -14.35 -5.44 0.86
N ILE A 41 -15.17 -4.45 1.28
CA ILE A 41 -15.49 -4.26 2.70
C ILE A 41 -16.21 -5.48 3.26
N ARG A 42 -17.23 -5.99 2.56
CA ARG A 42 -17.98 -7.18 2.98
C ARG A 42 -17.10 -8.43 3.15
N LYS A 43 -16.12 -8.62 2.28
CA LYS A 43 -15.18 -9.75 2.35
C LYS A 43 -14.10 -9.56 3.40
N GLY A 44 -13.64 -8.32 3.60
CA GLY A 44 -12.46 -8.01 4.39
C GLY A 44 -12.70 -7.63 5.85
N TYR A 45 -13.87 -7.03 6.20
CA TYR A 45 -14.08 -6.51 7.56
C TYR A 45 -13.98 -7.58 8.66
N THR A 46 -14.33 -8.82 8.35
CA THR A 46 -14.27 -9.94 9.28
C THR A 46 -12.84 -10.38 9.59
N ALA A 47 -11.84 -10.03 8.78
CA ALA A 47 -10.43 -10.29 9.05
C ALA A 47 -9.92 -9.53 10.29
N PHE A 48 -10.59 -8.40 10.64
CA PHE A 48 -10.30 -7.66 11.87
C PHE A 48 -10.82 -8.35 13.14
N GLN A 49 -11.47 -9.49 12.98
CA GLN A 49 -11.86 -10.40 14.06
C GLN A 49 -11.12 -11.72 13.88
N GLN A 50 -10.84 -12.38 14.99
CA GLN A 50 -10.27 -13.73 15.05
C GLN A 50 -11.11 -14.60 15.98
N THR A 51 -11.13 -15.88 15.70
CA THR A 51 -11.80 -16.86 16.55
C THR A 51 -10.80 -17.46 17.53
N GLU A 52 -11.11 -17.43 18.80
CA GLU A 52 -10.31 -18.00 19.89
C GLU A 52 -11.08 -19.12 20.56
N ILE A 53 -10.38 -20.19 20.91
CA ILE A 53 -10.88 -21.36 21.63
C ILE A 53 -10.26 -21.36 23.02
N LYS A 54 -11.08 -21.52 24.07
CA LYS A 54 -10.61 -21.67 25.42
C LYS A 54 -10.06 -23.09 25.61
N ALA A 55 -8.76 -23.17 25.80
CA ALA A 55 -8.05 -24.44 25.99
C ALA A 55 -7.54 -24.56 27.42
N VAL A 56 -7.72 -25.72 28.02
CA VAL A 56 -7.06 -26.09 29.27
C VAL A 56 -5.70 -26.68 28.90
N ILE A 57 -4.62 -26.01 29.29
CA ILE A 57 -3.26 -26.38 28.95
C ILE A 57 -2.56 -26.89 30.19
N THR A 58 -2.07 -28.14 30.16
CA THR A 58 -1.23 -28.71 31.20
C THR A 58 0.24 -28.56 30.79
N TYR A 59 0.97 -27.71 31.51
CA TYR A 59 2.37 -27.42 31.20
C TYR A 59 3.27 -28.55 31.72
N SER A 60 3.79 -29.37 30.82
CA SER A 60 4.74 -30.43 31.09
C SER A 60 6.02 -30.25 30.27
N GLN A 61 7.11 -30.93 30.64
CA GLN A 61 8.35 -30.89 29.85
C GLN A 61 8.14 -31.40 28.43
N THR A 62 7.15 -32.26 28.18
CA THR A 62 6.82 -32.79 26.86
C THR A 62 6.35 -31.71 25.87
N ILE A 63 5.98 -30.51 26.35
CA ILE A 63 5.64 -29.37 25.49
C ILE A 63 6.80 -28.96 24.53
N PHE A 64 8.03 -29.15 24.95
CA PHE A 64 9.18 -28.80 24.10
C PHE A 64 9.35 -29.79 22.94
N ASP A 65 8.97 -31.05 23.11
CA ASP A 65 9.07 -32.10 22.08
C ASP A 65 7.76 -32.21 21.27
N ASN A 66 6.62 -32.17 21.97
CA ASN A 66 5.30 -32.22 21.37
C ASN A 66 4.33 -31.21 22.00
N PRO A 67 4.34 -29.96 21.56
CA PRO A 67 3.51 -28.90 22.15
C PRO A 67 2.01 -29.21 22.15
N ARG A 68 1.55 -30.00 21.19
CA ARG A 68 0.13 -30.39 21.08
C ARG A 68 -0.34 -31.40 22.13
N SER A 69 0.57 -32.09 22.80
CA SER A 69 0.23 -33.00 23.89
C SER A 69 -0.33 -32.28 25.13
N ALA A 70 -0.11 -30.98 25.23
CA ALA A 70 -0.66 -30.15 26.30
C ALA A 70 -2.12 -29.74 26.08
N LEU A 71 -2.69 -29.99 24.91
CA LEU A 71 -4.07 -29.67 24.56
C LEU A 71 -4.97 -30.90 24.70
N ASP A 72 -6.23 -30.66 25.08
CA ASP A 72 -7.27 -31.69 25.03
C ASP A 72 -7.35 -32.29 23.60
N PRO A 73 -7.28 -33.62 23.41
CA PRO A 73 -7.40 -34.28 22.13
C PRO A 73 -8.66 -33.91 21.34
N ARG A 74 -9.76 -33.53 22.00
CA ARG A 74 -11.02 -33.11 21.36
C ARG A 74 -10.86 -31.80 20.57
N ILE A 75 -10.17 -30.82 21.15
CA ILE A 75 -10.00 -29.47 20.55
C ILE A 75 -8.76 -29.35 19.69
N ASN A 76 -7.81 -30.26 19.81
CA ASN A 76 -6.52 -30.24 19.10
C ASN A 76 -6.66 -30.09 17.58
N PRO A 77 -7.61 -30.73 16.86
CA PRO A 77 -7.82 -30.50 15.43
C PRO A 77 -8.32 -29.10 15.08
N LEU A 78 -9.01 -28.43 16.02
CA LEU A 78 -9.65 -27.14 15.84
C LEU A 78 -8.69 -25.96 16.06
N VAL A 79 -7.60 -26.20 16.81
CA VAL A 79 -6.62 -25.17 17.17
C VAL A 79 -5.62 -24.95 16.07
N SER A 80 -5.18 -23.69 15.90
CA SER A 80 -4.13 -23.30 14.95
C SER A 80 -2.83 -24.07 15.16
N ARG A 81 -2.14 -24.37 14.06
CA ARG A 81 -0.79 -24.96 14.14
C ARG A 81 0.22 -24.01 14.80
N GLY A 82 -0.07 -22.72 14.88
CA GLY A 82 0.77 -21.73 15.56
C GLY A 82 0.98 -22.01 17.06
N VAL A 83 0.08 -22.78 17.69
CA VAL A 83 0.21 -23.21 19.09
C VAL A 83 1.51 -23.97 19.34
N THR A 84 2.04 -24.70 18.37
CA THR A 84 3.32 -25.43 18.47
C THR A 84 4.51 -24.51 18.70
N ARG A 85 4.40 -23.24 18.31
CA ARG A 85 5.41 -22.21 18.56
C ARG A 85 5.12 -21.41 19.82
N ILE A 86 3.85 -21.09 20.06
CA ILE A 86 3.43 -20.22 21.16
C ILE A 86 3.61 -20.90 22.51
N LEU A 87 3.20 -22.15 22.67
CA LEU A 87 3.27 -22.84 23.97
C LEU A 87 4.69 -23.02 24.51
N PRO A 88 5.68 -23.52 23.72
CA PRO A 88 7.05 -23.62 24.20
C PRO A 88 7.67 -22.26 24.54
N MET A 89 7.32 -21.20 23.78
CA MET A 89 7.80 -19.85 24.04
C MET A 89 7.21 -19.32 25.35
N HIS A 90 5.91 -19.47 25.55
CA HIS A 90 5.23 -19.05 26.79
C HIS A 90 5.78 -19.76 28.03
N LEU A 91 6.07 -21.06 27.93
CA LEU A 91 6.69 -21.81 29.03
C LEU A 91 8.14 -21.37 29.31
N ARG A 92 8.91 -20.99 28.26
CA ARG A 92 10.27 -20.45 28.46
C ARG A 92 10.26 -19.10 29.15
N GLU A 93 9.31 -18.24 28.82
CA GLU A 93 9.14 -16.92 29.45
C GLU A 93 8.60 -17.02 30.88
N ASN A 94 7.84 -18.07 31.15
CA ASN A 94 7.19 -18.31 32.46
C ASN A 94 7.51 -19.71 32.99
N PRO A 95 8.75 -20.02 33.42
CA PRO A 95 9.13 -21.36 33.87
C PRO A 95 8.35 -21.88 35.10
N GLN A 96 7.78 -20.96 35.87
CA GLN A 96 6.93 -21.27 37.05
C GLN A 96 5.63 -22.00 36.69
N LEU A 97 5.22 -21.98 35.44
CA LEU A 97 4.01 -22.69 34.97
C LEU A 97 4.23 -24.20 34.81
N LEU A 98 5.47 -24.68 34.89
CA LEU A 98 5.78 -26.10 34.74
C LEU A 98 5.06 -26.91 35.81
N GLY A 99 4.26 -27.92 35.41
CA GLY A 99 3.44 -28.73 36.28
C GLY A 99 2.08 -28.12 36.62
N GLN A 100 1.80 -26.92 36.17
CA GLN A 100 0.50 -26.28 36.40
C GLN A 100 -0.44 -26.49 35.22
N THR A 101 -1.73 -26.30 35.48
CA THR A 101 -2.79 -26.30 34.46
C THR A 101 -3.40 -24.91 34.42
N GLU A 102 -3.44 -24.29 33.24
CA GLU A 102 -3.96 -22.96 33.04
C GLU A 102 -5.01 -22.96 31.91
N GLU A 103 -6.04 -22.14 32.05
CA GLU A 103 -6.97 -21.85 30.99
C GLU A 103 -6.40 -20.73 30.10
N PHE A 104 -6.16 -21.03 28.84
CA PHE A 104 -5.58 -20.10 27.89
C PHE A 104 -6.43 -20.02 26.63
N TRP A 105 -6.57 -18.80 26.09
CA TRP A 105 -7.25 -18.58 24.81
C TRP A 105 -6.26 -18.78 23.67
N VAL A 106 -6.50 -19.81 22.87
CA VAL A 106 -5.68 -20.16 21.70
C VAL A 106 -6.42 -19.83 20.40
N LEU A 107 -5.67 -19.46 19.36
CA LEU A 107 -6.25 -19.21 18.04
C LEU A 107 -6.85 -20.48 17.45
N ALA A 108 -8.07 -20.40 16.96
CA ALA A 108 -8.66 -21.43 16.11
C ALA A 108 -7.88 -21.53 14.77
N ASN A 109 -7.93 -22.70 14.14
CA ASN A 109 -7.40 -22.83 12.79
C ASN A 109 -8.25 -22.06 11.76
N ALA A 110 -7.70 -21.84 10.55
CA ALA A 110 -8.35 -21.05 9.51
C ALA A 110 -9.75 -21.57 9.13
N GLU A 111 -9.98 -22.88 9.11
CA GLU A 111 -11.27 -23.47 8.72
C GLU A 111 -12.35 -23.23 9.80
N VAL A 112 -11.98 -23.36 11.08
CA VAL A 112 -12.87 -23.03 12.21
C VAL A 112 -13.19 -21.54 12.23
N ASP A 113 -12.18 -20.66 12.01
CA ASP A 113 -12.39 -19.23 11.96
C ASP A 113 -13.37 -18.84 10.83
N GLN A 114 -13.21 -19.44 9.65
CA GLN A 114 -14.15 -19.21 8.54
C GLN A 114 -15.56 -19.74 8.83
N TYR A 115 -15.69 -20.91 9.49
CA TYR A 115 -16.98 -21.47 9.89
C TYR A 115 -17.73 -20.56 10.86
N VAL A 116 -17.07 -20.14 11.94
CA VAL A 116 -17.66 -19.25 12.96
C VAL A 116 -18.04 -17.89 12.39
N LYS A 117 -17.37 -17.43 11.34
CA LYS A 117 -17.69 -16.21 10.59
C LYS A 117 -18.78 -16.40 9.52
N GLY A 118 -19.31 -17.62 9.36
CA GLY A 118 -20.32 -17.94 8.33
C GLY A 118 -19.80 -17.89 6.91
N LYS A 119 -18.51 -18.15 6.71
CA LYS A 119 -17.84 -18.15 5.40
C LYS A 119 -17.62 -19.57 4.86
N PRO A 120 -17.37 -19.73 3.54
CA PRO A 120 -17.05 -21.03 2.97
C PRO A 120 -15.82 -21.65 3.62
N ASN A 121 -15.95 -22.87 4.11
CA ASN A 121 -14.92 -23.62 4.84
C ASN A 121 -14.88 -25.09 4.38
N ARG A 122 -13.92 -25.87 4.89
CA ARG A 122 -13.74 -27.29 4.61
C ARG A 122 -13.79 -28.15 5.87
N LEU A 123 -14.44 -27.68 6.92
CA LEU A 123 -14.64 -28.47 8.13
C LEU A 123 -15.45 -29.73 7.84
N LYS A 124 -15.06 -30.82 8.47
CA LYS A 124 -15.83 -32.06 8.45
C LYS A 124 -17.10 -31.91 9.28
N PRO A 125 -18.18 -32.64 8.96
CA PRO A 125 -19.44 -32.53 9.71
C PRO A 125 -19.30 -32.75 11.23
N ASN A 126 -18.44 -33.69 11.64
CA ASN A 126 -18.16 -33.96 13.04
C ASN A 126 -17.38 -32.81 13.73
N GLU A 127 -16.45 -32.17 13.03
CA GLU A 127 -15.71 -31.00 13.51
C GLU A 127 -16.65 -29.78 13.64
N ALA A 128 -17.53 -29.58 12.65
CA ALA A 128 -18.54 -28.52 12.70
C ALA A 128 -19.51 -28.69 13.86
N ALA A 129 -20.03 -29.92 14.09
CA ALA A 129 -20.89 -30.19 15.25
C ALA A 129 -20.16 -29.91 16.58
N LEU A 130 -18.89 -30.26 16.71
CA LEU A 130 -18.09 -29.95 17.89
C LEU A 130 -17.90 -28.44 18.07
N VAL A 131 -17.68 -27.68 16.99
CA VAL A 131 -17.59 -26.22 17.05
C VAL A 131 -18.90 -25.61 17.53
N ASP A 132 -20.06 -26.11 17.06
CA ASP A 132 -21.38 -25.66 17.51
C ASP A 132 -21.62 -25.95 18.98
N GLU A 133 -21.21 -27.12 19.47
CA GLU A 133 -21.25 -27.49 20.90
C GLU A 133 -20.42 -26.50 21.75
N LEU A 134 -19.15 -26.27 21.35
CA LEU A 134 -18.23 -25.36 22.03
C LEU A 134 -18.69 -23.90 21.98
N LEU A 135 -19.39 -23.48 20.91
CA LEU A 135 -20.03 -22.17 20.81
C LEU A 135 -21.17 -22.02 21.80
N ALA A 136 -21.99 -23.08 21.97
CA ALA A 136 -23.09 -23.10 22.91
C ALA A 136 -22.60 -23.09 24.37
N GLU A 137 -21.45 -23.72 24.64
CA GLU A 137 -20.79 -23.71 25.97
C GLU A 137 -20.07 -22.39 26.28
N GLY A 138 -19.91 -21.47 25.28
CA GLY A 138 -19.17 -20.23 25.46
C GLY A 138 -17.64 -20.40 25.50
N THR A 139 -17.13 -21.57 25.09
CA THR A 139 -15.69 -21.87 25.03
C THR A 139 -15.04 -21.40 23.71
N ILE A 140 -15.84 -20.88 22.77
CA ILE A 140 -15.37 -20.19 21.56
C ILE A 140 -15.89 -18.77 21.59
N LYS A 141 -15.01 -17.80 21.27
CA LYS A 141 -15.36 -16.38 21.13
C LYS A 141 -14.74 -15.75 19.89
N LYS A 142 -15.35 -14.64 19.44
CA LYS A 142 -14.75 -13.72 18.47
C LYS A 142 -14.05 -12.60 19.22
N ALA A 143 -12.76 -12.39 18.96
CA ALA A 143 -11.95 -11.31 19.52
C ALA A 143 -11.46 -10.38 18.41
N PHE A 144 -11.07 -9.17 18.76
CA PHE A 144 -10.41 -8.27 17.79
C PHE A 144 -9.04 -8.83 17.43
N ASN A 145 -8.73 -8.87 16.14
CA ASN A 145 -7.51 -9.45 15.60
C ASN A 145 -6.33 -8.46 15.69
N ILE A 146 -5.75 -8.33 16.88
CA ILE A 146 -4.55 -7.51 17.09
C ILE A 146 -3.39 -8.05 16.27
N GLY A 147 -3.27 -9.39 16.16
CA GLY A 147 -2.21 -10.05 15.39
C GLY A 147 -2.17 -9.62 13.91
N PHE A 148 -3.31 -9.29 13.31
CA PHE A 148 -3.33 -8.76 11.95
C PHE A 148 -2.52 -7.46 11.81
N PHE A 149 -2.51 -6.61 12.82
CA PHE A 149 -1.80 -5.32 12.80
C PHE A 149 -0.40 -5.36 13.41
N THR A 150 -0.04 -6.42 14.14
CA THR A 150 1.25 -6.49 14.86
C THR A 150 2.18 -7.56 14.33
N ASN A 151 1.64 -8.58 13.66
CA ASN A 151 2.45 -9.66 13.10
C ASN A 151 2.93 -9.34 11.69
N GLY A 152 4.02 -9.99 11.30
CA GLY A 152 4.43 -10.10 9.90
C GLY A 152 3.60 -11.17 9.16
N ASP A 153 4.06 -11.53 7.96
CA ASP A 153 3.40 -12.54 7.14
C ASP A 153 3.48 -13.94 7.77
N SER A 154 2.51 -14.78 7.48
CA SER A 154 2.46 -16.18 7.91
C SER A 154 1.81 -17.06 6.86
N LYS A 155 2.32 -18.30 6.72
CA LYS A 155 1.67 -19.35 5.92
C LYS A 155 0.37 -19.84 6.54
N LEU A 156 0.15 -19.53 7.81
CA LEU A 156 -1.10 -19.78 8.52
C LEU A 156 -1.96 -18.52 8.44
N ALA A 157 -3.06 -18.59 7.71
CA ALA A 157 -3.89 -17.42 7.45
C ALA A 157 -4.39 -16.73 8.73
N GLU A 158 -4.72 -17.51 9.77
CA GLU A 158 -5.14 -17.00 11.07
C GLU A 158 -4.06 -16.20 11.80
N MET A 159 -2.78 -16.45 11.50
CA MET A 159 -1.63 -15.75 12.09
C MET A 159 -1.04 -14.67 11.19
N ALA A 160 -1.45 -14.64 9.92
CA ALA A 160 -0.90 -13.70 8.93
C ALA A 160 -1.29 -12.26 9.28
N GLY A 161 -0.27 -11.41 9.43
CA GLY A 161 -0.39 -9.99 9.73
C GLY A 161 0.21 -9.11 8.63
N ILE A 162 -0.07 -7.82 8.71
CA ILE A 162 0.28 -6.83 7.67
C ILE A 162 1.40 -5.89 8.11
N PHE A 163 1.88 -5.99 9.36
CA PHE A 163 2.79 -5.01 9.95
C PHE A 163 4.14 -4.91 9.22
N SER A 164 4.76 -6.05 8.89
CA SER A 164 6.03 -6.06 8.15
C SER A 164 5.91 -5.37 6.80
N ALA A 165 4.80 -5.60 6.09
CA ALA A 165 4.52 -4.96 4.81
C ALA A 165 4.22 -3.46 4.94
N ALA A 166 3.55 -3.03 6.00
CA ALA A 166 3.29 -1.62 6.28
C ALA A 166 4.60 -0.85 6.55
N VAL A 167 5.47 -1.40 7.40
CA VAL A 167 6.80 -0.83 7.68
C VAL A 167 7.67 -0.81 6.42
N GLY A 168 7.68 -1.89 5.65
CA GLY A 168 8.41 -1.95 4.39
C GLY A 168 7.92 -0.92 3.37
N THR A 169 6.59 -0.71 3.28
CA THR A 169 6.00 0.34 2.44
C THR A 169 6.49 1.73 2.86
N LEU A 170 6.51 2.00 4.17
CA LEU A 170 6.99 3.28 4.68
C LEU A 170 8.45 3.52 4.30
N TYR A 171 9.33 2.53 4.49
CA TYR A 171 10.74 2.65 4.09
C TYR A 171 10.90 2.89 2.60
N VAL A 172 10.22 2.10 1.76
CA VAL A 172 10.26 2.25 0.31
C VAL A 172 9.79 3.64 -0.11
N LEU A 173 8.70 4.15 0.44
CA LEU A 173 8.19 5.48 0.12
C LEU A 173 9.11 6.61 0.58
N CYS A 174 9.69 6.51 1.77
CA CYS A 174 10.67 7.48 2.25
C CYS A 174 11.88 7.56 1.30
N ILE A 175 12.41 6.41 0.88
CA ILE A 175 13.54 6.35 -0.06
C ILE A 175 13.12 6.94 -1.41
N THR A 176 11.94 6.52 -1.93
CA THR A 176 11.41 7.06 -3.18
C THR A 176 11.33 8.58 -3.14
N PHE A 177 10.77 9.15 -2.07
CA PHE A 177 10.65 10.58 -1.89
C PHE A 177 12.01 11.28 -1.80
N ILE A 178 12.91 10.79 -0.96
CA ILE A 178 14.25 11.39 -0.72
C ILE A 178 15.06 11.47 -2.00
N PHE A 179 14.95 10.48 -2.89
CA PHE A 179 15.70 10.46 -4.14
C PHE A 179 14.98 11.15 -5.29
N SER A 180 13.66 10.95 -5.45
CA SER A 180 12.95 11.49 -6.61
C SER A 180 12.56 12.96 -6.46
N PHE A 181 12.18 13.41 -5.25
CA PHE A 181 11.69 14.78 -5.04
C PHE A 181 12.79 15.82 -5.24
N PRO A 182 13.93 15.78 -4.51
CA PRO A 182 14.96 16.79 -4.68
C PRO A 182 15.55 16.76 -6.09
N ALA A 183 15.87 15.58 -6.62
CA ALA A 183 16.44 15.43 -7.95
C ALA A 183 15.48 15.93 -9.03
N GLY A 184 14.19 15.59 -8.95
CA GLY A 184 13.17 16.01 -9.90
C GLY A 184 12.92 17.51 -9.90
N VAL A 185 12.83 18.10 -8.71
CA VAL A 185 12.63 19.55 -8.56
C VAL A 185 13.85 20.34 -9.07
N MET A 186 15.05 19.93 -8.66
CA MET A 186 16.28 20.58 -9.14
C MET A 186 16.46 20.48 -10.65
N ALA A 187 16.19 19.31 -11.23
CA ALA A 187 16.25 19.12 -12.68
C ALA A 187 15.24 20.02 -13.40
N ALA A 188 14.01 20.12 -12.90
CA ALA A 188 12.98 20.97 -13.50
C ALA A 188 13.33 22.47 -13.40
N ILE A 189 13.81 22.93 -12.25
CA ILE A 189 14.27 24.32 -12.07
C ILE A 189 15.42 24.63 -13.05
N TYR A 190 16.41 23.73 -13.14
CA TYR A 190 17.51 23.92 -14.07
C TYR A 190 17.01 24.05 -15.52
N MET A 191 16.10 23.17 -15.92
CA MET A 191 15.58 23.15 -17.30
C MET A 191 14.75 24.38 -17.66
N GLU A 192 14.02 24.99 -16.69
CA GLU A 192 13.13 26.12 -16.96
C GLU A 192 13.82 27.48 -16.77
N GLU A 193 14.75 27.60 -15.82
CA GLU A 193 15.28 28.91 -15.42
C GLU A 193 16.77 29.13 -15.81
N PHE A 194 17.53 28.04 -16.00
CA PHE A 194 18.96 28.15 -16.24
C PHE A 194 19.45 27.54 -17.57
N ALA A 195 18.73 26.56 -18.09
CA ALA A 195 19.17 25.86 -19.29
C ALA A 195 19.01 26.69 -20.54
N PRO A 196 19.99 26.66 -21.45
CA PRO A 196 19.86 27.34 -22.76
C PRO A 196 18.83 26.62 -23.64
N ASP A 197 18.05 27.38 -24.41
CA ASP A 197 17.15 26.79 -25.42
C ASP A 197 17.96 26.30 -26.60
N ASN A 198 18.33 25.03 -26.59
CA ASN A 198 19.11 24.37 -27.63
C ASN A 198 18.63 22.94 -27.91
N ARG A 199 19.15 22.32 -28.97
CA ARG A 199 18.78 20.97 -29.40
C ARG A 199 19.05 19.90 -28.32
N ILE A 200 20.08 20.08 -27.51
CA ILE A 200 20.41 19.12 -26.43
C ILE A 200 19.30 19.11 -25.40
N MET A 201 18.83 20.30 -24.99
CA MET A 201 17.76 20.42 -23.99
C MET A 201 16.42 19.88 -24.52
N GLN A 202 16.13 20.08 -25.81
CA GLN A 202 14.96 19.48 -26.46
C GLN A 202 15.04 17.94 -26.46
N ILE A 203 16.22 17.35 -26.70
CA ILE A 203 16.44 15.91 -26.62
C ILE A 203 16.22 15.43 -25.19
N VAL A 204 16.72 16.14 -24.18
CA VAL A 204 16.52 15.80 -22.76
C VAL A 204 15.02 15.82 -22.41
N GLU A 205 14.30 16.86 -22.84
CA GLU A 205 12.86 16.98 -22.60
C GLU A 205 12.06 15.82 -23.23
N VAL A 206 12.36 15.49 -24.49
CA VAL A 206 11.72 14.35 -25.17
C VAL A 206 12.01 13.03 -24.43
N ASN A 207 13.25 12.84 -23.96
CA ASN A 207 13.59 11.62 -23.22
C ASN A 207 12.88 11.54 -21.86
N ILE A 208 12.75 12.65 -21.12
CA ILE A 208 11.99 12.66 -19.85
C ILE A 208 10.52 12.31 -20.11
N ASN A 209 9.91 12.86 -21.16
CA ASN A 209 8.53 12.54 -21.53
C ASN A 209 8.38 11.07 -21.93
N ASN A 210 9.34 10.52 -22.67
CA ASN A 210 9.37 9.12 -23.06
C ASN A 210 9.52 8.20 -21.84
N LEU A 211 10.38 8.56 -20.86
CA LEU A 211 10.53 7.82 -19.62
C LEU A 211 9.21 7.74 -18.83
N ALA A 212 8.43 8.83 -18.80
CA ALA A 212 7.11 8.83 -18.14
C ALA A 212 6.09 7.88 -18.78
N ALA A 213 6.27 7.55 -20.07
CA ALA A 213 5.40 6.66 -20.85
C ALA A 213 5.83 5.18 -20.80
N ILE A 214 7.00 4.87 -20.24
CA ILE A 214 7.51 3.49 -20.14
C ILE A 214 6.60 2.66 -19.21
N PRO A 215 6.25 1.40 -19.60
CA PRO A 215 5.55 0.47 -18.71
C PRO A 215 6.31 0.25 -17.39
N SER A 216 5.63 0.29 -16.27
CA SER A 216 6.24 0.24 -14.93
C SER A 216 7.11 -1.01 -14.68
N ILE A 217 6.76 -2.14 -15.30
CA ILE A 217 7.53 -3.38 -15.21
C ILE A 217 8.98 -3.23 -15.69
N LEU A 218 9.23 -2.37 -16.69
CA LEU A 218 10.58 -2.13 -17.21
C LEU A 218 11.47 -1.40 -16.21
N PHE A 219 10.91 -0.56 -15.35
CA PHE A 219 11.65 0.02 -14.23
C PHE A 219 12.09 -1.04 -13.22
N GLY A 220 11.28 -2.11 -13.03
CA GLY A 220 11.68 -3.27 -12.24
C GLY A 220 12.88 -4.01 -12.83
N LEU A 221 12.88 -4.24 -14.16
CA LEU A 221 14.01 -4.83 -14.86
C LEU A 221 15.26 -3.92 -14.81
N LEU A 222 15.07 -2.62 -14.93
CA LEU A 222 16.16 -1.65 -14.79
C LEU A 222 16.72 -1.65 -13.37
N GLY A 223 15.85 -1.69 -12.35
CA GLY A 223 16.24 -1.82 -10.95
C GLY A 223 17.01 -3.11 -10.67
N LEU A 224 16.59 -4.23 -11.25
CA LEU A 224 17.31 -5.50 -11.19
C LEU A 224 18.70 -5.40 -11.82
N ALA A 225 18.79 -4.81 -13.02
CA ALA A 225 20.04 -4.69 -13.75
C ALA A 225 21.04 -3.74 -13.05
N ILE A 226 20.58 -2.56 -12.65
CA ILE A 226 21.46 -1.51 -12.08
C ILE A 226 21.71 -1.77 -10.61
N PHE A 227 20.66 -1.82 -9.78
CA PHE A 227 20.84 -1.82 -8.33
C PHE A 227 21.31 -3.17 -7.79
N ILE A 228 20.76 -4.27 -8.33
CA ILE A 228 21.09 -5.60 -7.84
C ILE A 228 22.32 -6.16 -8.55
N ASN A 229 22.31 -6.23 -9.89
CA ASN A 229 23.37 -6.92 -10.61
C ASN A 229 24.64 -6.06 -10.76
N PHE A 230 24.52 -4.75 -11.03
CA PHE A 230 25.67 -3.87 -11.22
C PHE A 230 26.21 -3.31 -9.90
N MET A 231 25.32 -2.78 -9.04
CA MET A 231 25.73 -2.18 -7.74
C MET A 231 25.83 -3.19 -6.60
N GLY A 232 25.37 -4.44 -6.78
CA GLY A 232 25.47 -5.49 -5.76
C GLY A 232 24.56 -5.28 -4.53
N LEU A 233 23.52 -4.46 -4.64
CA LEU A 233 22.59 -4.22 -3.54
C LEU A 233 21.73 -5.47 -3.25
N PRO A 234 21.33 -5.71 -1.98
CA PRO A 234 20.58 -6.90 -1.61
C PRO A 234 19.19 -6.91 -2.25
N ARG A 235 18.83 -8.07 -2.82
CA ARG A 235 17.48 -8.31 -3.36
C ARG A 235 16.43 -8.14 -2.27
N SER A 236 15.20 -7.83 -2.69
CA SER A 236 14.04 -7.68 -1.79
C SER A 236 14.23 -6.64 -0.69
N SER A 237 15.24 -5.76 -0.78
CA SER A 237 15.46 -4.72 0.22
C SER A 237 14.61 -3.48 -0.04
N ALA A 238 14.24 -2.79 1.05
CA ALA A 238 13.52 -1.51 0.95
C ALA A 238 14.29 -0.46 0.14
N LEU A 239 15.64 -0.49 0.22
CA LEU A 239 16.51 0.42 -0.53
C LEU A 239 16.35 0.22 -2.05
N VAL A 240 16.45 -1.01 -2.53
CA VAL A 240 16.30 -1.32 -3.96
C VAL A 240 14.88 -1.01 -4.44
N GLY A 241 13.86 -1.36 -3.63
CA GLY A 241 12.46 -1.02 -3.92
C GLY A 241 12.26 0.48 -4.08
N GLY A 242 12.73 1.25 -3.11
CA GLY A 242 12.61 2.71 -3.11
C GLY A 242 13.35 3.39 -4.26
N LEU A 243 14.59 2.96 -4.57
CA LEU A 243 15.36 3.48 -5.71
C LEU A 243 14.68 3.14 -7.04
N THR A 244 14.14 1.93 -7.18
CA THR A 244 13.41 1.52 -8.40
C THR A 244 12.15 2.36 -8.60
N LEU A 245 11.36 2.61 -7.56
CA LEU A 245 10.20 3.49 -7.63
C LEU A 245 10.61 4.96 -7.80
N ALA A 246 11.76 5.38 -7.28
CA ALA A 246 12.29 6.72 -7.50
C ALA A 246 12.58 6.99 -8.99
N LEU A 247 13.18 6.02 -9.70
CA LEU A 247 13.39 6.14 -11.15
C LEU A 247 12.09 6.33 -11.91
N MET A 248 11.02 5.65 -11.49
CA MET A 248 9.70 5.74 -12.12
C MET A 248 8.99 7.06 -11.80
N THR A 249 9.13 7.57 -10.57
CA THR A 249 8.48 8.82 -10.13
C THR A 249 9.20 10.08 -10.56
N LEU A 250 10.50 10.00 -10.79
CA LEU A 250 11.35 11.13 -11.18
C LEU A 250 10.81 11.90 -12.40
N PRO A 251 10.46 11.27 -13.55
CA PRO A 251 9.92 11.98 -14.70
C PRO A 251 8.61 12.70 -14.38
N VAL A 252 7.75 12.10 -13.57
CA VAL A 252 6.46 12.69 -13.18
C VAL A 252 6.67 13.97 -12.36
N ILE A 253 7.62 13.96 -11.43
CA ILE A 253 7.98 15.13 -10.61
C ILE A 253 8.62 16.22 -11.51
N ILE A 254 9.52 15.87 -12.41
CA ILE A 254 10.11 16.83 -13.35
C ILE A 254 9.02 17.52 -14.17
N ILE A 255 8.17 16.77 -14.84
CA ILE A 255 7.13 17.30 -15.73
C ILE A 255 6.15 18.19 -14.95
N SER A 256 5.70 17.77 -13.79
CA SER A 256 4.75 18.54 -12.97
C SER A 256 5.39 19.80 -12.39
N THR A 257 6.64 19.75 -11.98
CA THR A 257 7.40 20.90 -11.48
C THR A 257 7.62 21.93 -12.61
N ARG A 258 8.02 21.49 -13.80
CA ARG A 258 8.15 22.35 -14.98
C ARG A 258 6.83 23.05 -15.31
N ALA A 259 5.72 22.29 -15.31
CA ALA A 259 4.40 22.87 -15.55
C ALA A 259 4.02 23.92 -14.49
N ALA A 260 4.36 23.70 -13.23
CA ALA A 260 4.12 24.66 -12.15
C ALA A 260 4.96 25.94 -12.29
N ILE A 261 6.22 25.82 -12.72
CA ILE A 261 7.10 26.96 -12.96
C ILE A 261 6.63 27.77 -14.20
N ARG A 262 6.25 27.10 -15.28
CA ARG A 262 5.72 27.75 -16.49
C ARG A 262 4.40 28.49 -16.28
N ALA A 263 3.63 28.09 -15.28
CA ALA A 263 2.37 28.77 -14.95
C ALA A 263 2.57 30.16 -14.30
N ILE A 264 3.79 30.49 -13.89
CA ILE A 264 4.11 31.80 -13.27
C ILE A 264 4.25 32.85 -14.39
N PRO A 265 3.55 33.99 -14.32
CA PRO A 265 3.64 35.05 -15.31
C PRO A 265 5.05 35.62 -15.48
N ASP A 266 5.46 35.91 -16.73
CA ASP A 266 6.78 36.46 -17.02
C ASP A 266 7.00 37.84 -16.41
N SER A 267 5.93 38.61 -16.16
CA SER A 267 6.00 39.91 -15.47
C SER A 267 6.66 39.83 -14.08
N ILE A 268 6.54 38.69 -13.39
CA ILE A 268 7.20 38.47 -12.09
C ILE A 268 8.71 38.32 -12.29
N ARG A 269 9.13 37.61 -13.34
CA ARG A 269 10.54 37.45 -13.69
C ARG A 269 11.17 38.76 -14.09
N GLU A 270 10.50 39.48 -15.00
CA GLU A 270 10.95 40.80 -15.48
C GLU A 270 11.00 41.83 -14.33
N GLY A 271 9.98 41.85 -13.48
CA GLY A 271 9.92 42.76 -12.35
C GLY A 271 11.05 42.54 -11.32
N ALA A 272 11.34 41.28 -10.99
CA ALA A 272 12.43 40.98 -10.07
C ALA A 272 13.81 41.33 -10.66
N LEU A 273 14.05 41.05 -11.95
CA LEU A 273 15.29 41.39 -12.64
C LEU A 273 15.44 42.91 -12.78
N ALA A 274 14.36 43.66 -13.06
CA ALA A 274 14.36 45.13 -13.13
C ALA A 274 14.74 45.80 -11.80
N LEU A 275 14.44 45.13 -10.67
CA LEU A 275 14.85 45.56 -9.33
C LEU A 275 16.29 45.16 -8.96
N GLY A 276 17.01 44.49 -9.87
CA GLY A 276 18.41 44.09 -9.71
C GLY A 276 18.59 42.73 -9.01
N ALA A 277 17.56 41.91 -8.93
CA ALA A 277 17.70 40.54 -8.41
C ALA A 277 18.56 39.68 -9.34
N THR A 278 19.42 38.85 -8.78
CA THR A 278 20.13 37.82 -9.53
C THR A 278 19.18 36.69 -9.91
N HIS A 279 19.50 35.89 -10.96
CA HIS A 279 18.70 34.71 -11.31
C HIS A 279 18.50 33.72 -10.15
N TRP A 280 19.51 33.59 -9.28
CA TRP A 280 19.39 32.74 -8.08
C TRP A 280 18.35 33.30 -7.09
N GLN A 281 18.38 34.61 -6.82
CA GLN A 281 17.39 35.27 -5.96
C GLN A 281 15.99 35.19 -6.57
N LEU A 282 15.88 35.42 -7.88
CA LEU A 282 14.61 35.25 -8.60
C LEU A 282 14.03 33.85 -8.37
N VAL A 283 14.82 32.80 -8.56
CA VAL A 283 14.35 31.42 -8.38
C VAL A 283 13.99 31.12 -6.94
N TRP A 284 14.86 31.47 -5.99
CA TRP A 284 14.71 31.07 -4.60
C TRP A 284 13.64 31.87 -3.86
N ASP A 285 13.57 33.17 -4.11
CA ASP A 285 12.69 34.09 -3.35
C ASP A 285 11.32 34.26 -4.01
N HIS A 286 11.21 34.02 -5.34
CA HIS A 286 9.97 34.25 -6.08
C HIS A 286 9.45 32.98 -6.78
N ILE A 287 10.20 32.38 -7.66
CA ILE A 287 9.71 31.27 -8.51
C ILE A 287 9.39 30.03 -7.66
N LEU A 288 10.32 29.58 -6.83
CA LEU A 288 10.15 28.36 -6.03
C LEU A 288 8.98 28.48 -5.04
N PRO A 289 8.82 29.55 -4.25
CA PRO A 289 7.67 29.69 -3.36
C PRO A 289 6.32 29.73 -4.09
N LEU A 290 6.27 30.36 -5.27
CA LEU A 290 5.06 30.46 -6.09
C LEU A 290 4.67 29.16 -6.77
N SER A 291 5.67 28.38 -7.23
CA SER A 291 5.46 27.07 -7.86
C SER A 291 5.24 25.94 -6.85
N LEU A 292 5.56 26.14 -5.56
CA LEU A 292 5.53 25.10 -4.53
C LEU A 292 4.20 24.34 -4.43
N PRO A 293 3.01 24.96 -4.50
CA PRO A 293 1.75 24.23 -4.50
C PRO A 293 1.60 23.26 -5.68
N GLY A 294 2.06 23.67 -6.87
CA GLY A 294 2.06 22.82 -8.07
C GLY A 294 3.07 21.68 -7.95
N ILE A 295 4.28 21.97 -7.46
CA ILE A 295 5.33 20.99 -7.20
C ILE A 295 4.83 19.91 -6.23
N LEU A 296 4.24 20.34 -5.10
CA LEU A 296 3.68 19.42 -4.10
C LEU A 296 2.56 18.58 -4.71
N THR A 297 1.69 19.17 -5.52
CA THR A 297 0.61 18.42 -6.19
C THR A 297 1.16 17.31 -7.08
N GLY A 298 2.14 17.61 -7.93
CA GLY A 298 2.78 16.61 -8.79
C GLY A 298 3.50 15.52 -8.00
N THR A 299 4.18 15.91 -6.92
CA THR A 299 4.85 14.95 -6.01
C THR A 299 3.85 14.01 -5.34
N ILE A 300 2.73 14.54 -4.84
CA ILE A 300 1.65 13.74 -4.25
C ILE A 300 1.12 12.71 -5.24
N ILE A 301 0.84 13.12 -6.48
CA ILE A 301 0.37 12.22 -7.54
C ILE A 301 1.42 11.16 -7.84
N GLY A 302 2.70 11.52 -7.95
CA GLY A 302 3.80 10.59 -8.18
C GLY A 302 3.95 9.54 -7.07
N LEU A 303 3.91 9.97 -5.79
CA LEU A 303 4.00 9.07 -4.65
C LEU A 303 2.74 8.20 -4.50
N ALA A 304 1.55 8.75 -4.73
CA ALA A 304 0.31 7.98 -4.70
C ALA A 304 0.31 6.87 -5.76
N ARG A 305 0.86 7.15 -6.95
CA ARG A 305 1.10 6.13 -7.97
C ARG A 305 2.10 5.09 -7.49
N ALA A 306 3.22 5.51 -6.91
CA ALA A 306 4.28 4.62 -6.42
C ALA A 306 3.78 3.62 -5.36
N ILE A 307 2.89 4.04 -4.43
CA ILE A 307 2.28 3.14 -3.43
C ILE A 307 1.50 2.00 -4.08
N GLY A 308 0.80 2.28 -5.18
CA GLY A 308 -0.02 1.27 -5.87
C GLY A 308 0.74 0.36 -6.82
N GLU A 309 2.00 0.69 -7.14
CA GLU A 309 2.78 -0.05 -8.13
C GLU A 309 3.36 -1.34 -7.56
N THR A 310 2.86 -2.46 -8.09
CA THR A 310 3.29 -3.80 -7.66
C THR A 310 4.33 -4.39 -8.61
N ALA A 311 4.16 -4.22 -9.92
CA ALA A 311 4.94 -4.92 -10.95
C ALA A 311 6.47 -4.75 -10.83
N PRO A 312 7.03 -3.52 -10.69
CA PRO A 312 8.48 -3.36 -10.54
C PRO A 312 9.01 -4.00 -9.26
N LEU A 313 8.22 -3.98 -8.17
CA LEU A 313 8.62 -4.55 -6.89
C LEU A 313 8.65 -6.08 -6.91
N LEU A 314 7.75 -6.72 -7.68
CA LEU A 314 7.77 -8.17 -7.89
C LEU A 314 9.05 -8.60 -8.62
N ILE A 315 9.48 -7.86 -9.64
CA ILE A 315 10.67 -8.18 -10.44
C ILE A 315 11.95 -8.14 -9.61
N ILE A 316 12.09 -7.17 -8.69
CA ILE A 316 13.27 -7.08 -7.81
C ILE A 316 13.21 -8.07 -6.63
N GLY A 317 12.13 -8.87 -6.52
CA GLY A 317 12.02 -9.97 -5.57
C GLY A 317 11.27 -9.66 -4.29
N MET A 318 10.53 -8.54 -4.18
CA MET A 318 9.73 -8.20 -2.98
C MET A 318 8.46 -9.06 -2.81
N VAL A 319 8.41 -10.22 -3.44
CA VAL A 319 7.40 -11.30 -3.26
C VAL A 319 7.82 -12.34 -2.22
N ALA A 320 8.97 -12.16 -1.61
CA ALA A 320 9.44 -13.10 -0.61
C ALA A 320 8.51 -13.11 0.61
N TYR A 321 8.34 -14.28 1.18
CA TYR A 321 7.66 -14.48 2.45
C TYR A 321 8.50 -13.87 3.59
N ILE A 322 8.04 -12.77 4.16
CA ILE A 322 8.76 -12.00 5.18
C ILE A 322 7.98 -12.03 6.49
N GLN A 323 8.43 -12.84 7.44
CA GLN A 323 7.85 -12.93 8.78
C GLN A 323 8.27 -11.76 9.68
N ASP A 324 9.53 -11.36 9.58
CA ASP A 324 10.10 -10.37 10.48
C ASP A 324 9.91 -8.95 9.94
N VAL A 325 9.79 -8.00 10.86
CA VAL A 325 9.76 -6.57 10.52
C VAL A 325 11.16 -6.15 10.04
N PRO A 326 11.29 -5.46 8.91
CA PRO A 326 12.60 -5.02 8.43
C PRO A 326 13.26 -4.08 9.44
N ARG A 327 14.50 -4.41 9.84
CA ARG A 327 15.27 -3.64 10.83
C ARG A 327 16.12 -2.53 10.23
N GLY A 328 16.20 -2.45 8.91
CA GLY A 328 17.00 -1.46 8.19
C GLY A 328 16.68 -1.41 6.71
N LEU A 329 17.28 -0.44 6.00
CA LEU A 329 17.00 -0.18 4.59
C LEU A 329 17.47 -1.31 3.66
N THR A 330 18.49 -2.08 4.07
CA THR A 330 19.08 -3.18 3.31
C THR A 330 18.57 -4.56 3.73
N SER A 331 17.78 -4.65 4.82
CA SER A 331 17.14 -5.90 5.22
C SER A 331 16.01 -6.28 4.25
N SER A 332 15.73 -7.58 4.15
CA SER A 332 14.62 -8.08 3.34
C SER A 332 13.30 -7.47 3.81
N ALA A 333 12.52 -6.96 2.87
CA ALA A 333 11.26 -6.29 3.11
C ALA A 333 10.25 -6.68 2.03
N THR A 334 8.98 -6.65 2.38
CA THR A 334 7.85 -6.64 1.45
C THR A 334 7.08 -5.33 1.60
N VAL A 335 6.15 -5.08 0.70
CA VAL A 335 5.30 -3.89 0.73
C VAL A 335 3.82 -4.29 0.64
N LEU A 336 2.92 -3.40 1.07
CA LEU A 336 1.48 -3.67 1.08
C LEU A 336 0.93 -4.24 -0.23
N PRO A 337 1.18 -3.64 -1.43
CA PRO A 337 0.66 -4.19 -2.67
C PRO A 337 1.26 -5.55 -3.03
N ALA A 338 2.53 -5.79 -2.75
CA ALA A 338 3.17 -7.08 -2.99
C ALA A 338 2.62 -8.17 -2.03
N GLN A 339 2.42 -7.83 -0.75
CA GLN A 339 1.82 -8.72 0.23
C GLN A 339 0.38 -9.11 -0.15
N ILE A 340 -0.43 -8.15 -0.58
CA ILE A 340 -1.80 -8.38 -1.06
C ILE A 340 -1.77 -9.31 -2.28
N TYR A 341 -0.84 -9.10 -3.20
CA TYR A 341 -0.66 -9.98 -4.37
C TYR A 341 -0.31 -11.42 -3.96
N VAL A 342 0.64 -11.60 -3.03
CA VAL A 342 1.01 -12.92 -2.50
C VAL A 342 -0.20 -13.61 -1.88
N TRP A 343 -0.94 -12.94 -0.99
CA TRP A 343 -2.14 -13.50 -0.37
C TRP A 343 -3.25 -13.82 -1.37
N SER A 344 -3.41 -13.01 -2.43
CA SER A 344 -4.41 -13.26 -3.48
C SER A 344 -4.10 -14.50 -4.32
N SER A 345 -2.84 -14.90 -4.36
CA SER A 345 -2.35 -16.07 -5.11
C SER A 345 -2.39 -17.37 -4.29
N GLU A 346 -2.67 -17.28 -2.97
CA GLU A 346 -2.75 -18.42 -2.09
C GLU A 346 -4.02 -19.25 -2.34
N SER A 347 -3.87 -20.59 -2.35
CA SER A 347 -4.98 -21.52 -2.57
C SER A 347 -5.91 -21.71 -1.37
N ILE A 348 -5.49 -21.26 -0.18
CA ILE A 348 -6.27 -21.35 1.05
C ILE A 348 -7.30 -20.22 1.09
N ARG A 349 -8.59 -20.58 1.19
CA ARG A 349 -9.72 -19.61 1.12
C ARG A 349 -9.65 -18.49 2.17
N ALA A 350 -9.11 -18.77 3.35
CA ALA A 350 -8.96 -17.77 4.40
C ALA A 350 -8.04 -16.60 3.97
N PHE A 351 -7.12 -16.80 3.01
CA PHE A 351 -6.33 -15.69 2.46
C PHE A 351 -7.13 -14.73 1.59
N THR A 352 -8.27 -15.14 1.02
CA THR A 352 -9.17 -14.21 0.31
C THR A 352 -9.69 -13.10 1.25
N GLU A 353 -9.98 -13.47 2.50
CA GLU A 353 -10.37 -12.53 3.54
C GLU A 353 -9.21 -11.59 3.91
N ARG A 354 -7.99 -12.14 4.11
CA ARG A 354 -6.77 -11.36 4.38
C ARG A 354 -6.42 -10.42 3.25
N THR A 355 -6.53 -10.88 2.00
CA THR A 355 -6.35 -10.05 0.79
C THR A 355 -7.29 -8.85 0.81
N SER A 356 -8.60 -9.08 1.04
CA SER A 356 -9.58 -8.00 1.07
C SER A 356 -9.32 -7.02 2.22
N ALA A 357 -8.91 -7.50 3.41
CA ALA A 357 -8.52 -6.65 4.52
C ALA A 357 -7.23 -5.85 4.22
N GLY A 358 -6.25 -6.48 3.57
CA GLY A 358 -5.04 -5.81 3.10
C GLY A 358 -5.36 -4.67 2.13
N ILE A 359 -6.31 -4.88 1.20
CA ILE A 359 -6.78 -3.84 0.28
C ILE A 359 -7.42 -2.68 1.07
N ILE A 360 -8.26 -2.97 2.09
CA ILE A 360 -8.85 -1.93 2.95
C ILE A 360 -7.74 -1.11 3.63
N VAL A 361 -6.73 -1.77 4.21
CA VAL A 361 -5.61 -1.08 4.86
C VAL A 361 -4.83 -0.23 3.86
N LEU A 362 -4.51 -0.77 2.68
CA LEU A 362 -3.82 -0.04 1.62
C LEU A 362 -4.60 1.22 1.20
N LEU A 363 -5.91 1.11 1.03
CA LEU A 363 -6.78 2.26 0.70
C LEU A 363 -6.79 3.30 1.82
N VAL A 364 -6.87 2.89 3.09
CA VAL A 364 -6.81 3.80 4.24
C VAL A 364 -5.46 4.52 4.28
N VAL A 365 -4.35 3.81 4.08
CA VAL A 365 -3.00 4.40 4.01
C VAL A 365 -2.91 5.41 2.87
N LEU A 366 -3.35 5.04 1.66
CA LEU A 366 -3.34 5.92 0.49
C LEU A 366 -4.18 7.18 0.71
N LEU A 367 -5.42 7.03 1.20
CA LEU A 367 -6.31 8.16 1.45
C LEU A 367 -5.78 9.08 2.55
N THR A 368 -5.23 8.50 3.62
CA THR A 368 -4.64 9.28 4.72
C THR A 368 -3.43 10.07 4.25
N MET A 369 -2.52 9.42 3.50
CA MET A 369 -1.35 10.08 2.93
C MET A 369 -1.76 11.23 1.98
N ASN A 370 -2.72 10.99 1.09
CA ASN A 370 -3.23 12.01 0.18
C ASN A 370 -3.90 13.16 0.96
N ALA A 371 -4.69 12.88 1.99
CA ALA A 371 -5.32 13.90 2.82
C ALA A 371 -4.27 14.78 3.54
N VAL A 372 -3.27 14.16 4.16
CA VAL A 372 -2.16 14.89 4.81
C VAL A 372 -1.41 15.74 3.80
N ALA A 373 -1.10 15.20 2.63
CA ALA A 373 -0.39 15.91 1.58
C ALA A 373 -1.19 17.10 1.01
N ILE A 374 -2.52 16.96 0.84
CA ILE A 374 -3.42 18.05 0.43
C ILE A 374 -3.49 19.14 1.52
N LEU A 375 -3.56 18.76 2.80
CA LEU A 375 -3.57 19.72 3.90
C LEU A 375 -2.26 20.52 3.95
N LEU A 376 -1.11 19.85 3.77
CA LEU A 376 0.19 20.52 3.68
C LEU A 376 0.25 21.47 2.48
N ARG A 377 -0.19 21.02 1.29
CA ARG A 377 -0.26 21.87 0.10
C ARG A 377 -1.09 23.14 0.37
N ASN A 378 -2.32 22.98 0.90
CA ASN A 378 -3.22 24.12 1.14
C ASN A 378 -2.65 25.10 2.15
N LYS A 379 -1.82 24.66 3.11
CA LYS A 379 -1.13 25.54 4.06
C LYS A 379 -0.11 26.44 3.38
N TYR A 380 0.55 25.95 2.32
CA TYR A 380 1.56 26.71 1.58
C TYR A 380 1.01 27.39 0.31
N GLU A 381 -0.27 27.18 -0.03
CA GLU A 381 -0.92 27.84 -1.15
C GLU A 381 -1.12 29.32 -0.85
N ARG A 382 -0.42 30.18 -1.58
CA ARG A 382 -0.64 31.63 -1.57
C ARG A 382 -1.68 31.96 -2.64
N LYS A 383 -2.86 32.42 -2.21
CA LYS A 383 -3.88 32.95 -3.13
C LYS A 383 -3.54 34.41 -3.44
N TRP A 384 -3.53 34.72 -4.72
CA TRP A 384 -3.31 36.08 -5.25
C TRP A 384 -4.64 36.82 -5.24
#